data_a8b96bf91978c5ae42df3ccedf3a6d68
#
_entry.id   a8b96bf91978c5ae42df3ccedf3a6d68
#
_cell.length_a   1.000
_cell.length_b   1.000
_cell.length_c   1.000
_cell.angle_alpha   90.00
_cell.angle_beta   90.00
_cell.angle_gamma   90.00
#
_symmetry.space_group_name_H-M   'P 1'
#
loop_
_entity.id
_entity.type
_entity.pdbx_description
1 polymer ?
#
loop_
_entity_poly.entity_id
_entity_poly.type
_entity_poly.pdbx_seq_one_letter_code
_entity_poly.pdbx_strand_id
1 'polypeptide(L)'
;MPGYDTSLFTGDFDYHDIVEEKYYAIKFDTMQQKGKEAIDMSKYKAVIDSGTSIIVGPSSLVNQLTDGISVNRFCKGIEDLPDITFTFDGKDFTLTYEDYVLQVTEGDITECELAIMGSNFGPFFDYMIFGDTFMRKYYSHFDVANSRVGFALAKH
;
A
#
# COMPACT_ATOMS: atom_id res chain seq x y z
N MET A 1 -3.34 23.82 -13.75
CA MET A 1 -2.99 22.63 -14.52
C MET A 1 -2.94 21.42 -13.61
N PRO A 2 -3.78 20.46 -13.89
CA PRO A 2 -3.71 19.25 -13.09
C PRO A 2 -2.36 18.56 -13.27
N GLY A 3 -1.84 18.03 -12.19
CA GLY A 3 -0.56 17.35 -12.21
C GLY A 3 -0.66 15.86 -12.52
N TYR A 4 -1.53 15.47 -13.45
CA TYR A 4 -1.69 14.06 -13.80
C TYR A 4 -1.88 13.86 -15.29
N ASP A 5 -1.55 12.65 -15.74
CA ASP A 5 -1.66 12.20 -17.12
C ASP A 5 -2.75 11.15 -17.22
N THR A 6 -3.81 11.44 -17.96
CA THR A 6 -4.97 10.54 -18.10
C THR A 6 -4.64 9.23 -18.80
N SER A 7 -3.50 9.12 -19.46
CA SER A 7 -3.06 7.86 -20.06
C SER A 7 -2.55 6.84 -19.04
N LEU A 8 -2.28 7.27 -17.80
CA LEU A 8 -1.66 6.44 -16.76
C LEU A 8 -2.66 5.78 -15.81
N PHE A 9 -3.94 6.11 -15.90
CA PHE A 9 -4.96 5.55 -15.00
C PHE A 9 -6.31 5.39 -15.69
N THR A 10 -7.20 4.62 -15.05
CA THR A 10 -8.58 4.42 -15.51
C THR A 10 -9.57 4.91 -14.46
N GLY A 11 -10.72 5.40 -14.91
CA GLY A 11 -11.79 5.86 -14.04
C GLY A 11 -11.51 7.22 -13.41
N ASP A 12 -12.29 7.56 -12.42
CA ASP A 12 -12.17 8.80 -11.68
C ASP A 12 -11.28 8.62 -10.46
N PHE A 13 -10.70 9.72 -9.97
CA PHE A 13 -9.97 9.71 -8.71
C PHE A 13 -10.92 9.63 -7.52
N ASP A 14 -10.57 8.77 -6.56
CA ASP A 14 -11.17 8.74 -5.26
C ASP A 14 -10.30 9.59 -4.33
N TYR A 15 -10.78 10.73 -3.87
CA TYR A 15 -10.00 11.68 -3.10
C TYR A 15 -10.13 11.50 -1.60
N HIS A 16 -9.03 11.66 -0.90
CA HIS A 16 -8.95 11.57 0.56
C HIS A 16 -8.25 12.81 1.10
N ASP A 17 -8.88 13.45 2.10
CA ASP A 17 -8.32 14.64 2.71
C ASP A 17 -6.99 14.34 3.39
N ILE A 18 -6.05 15.24 3.24
CA ILE A 18 -4.77 15.17 3.93
C ILE A 18 -5.00 15.64 5.37
N VAL A 19 -4.80 14.73 6.32
CA VAL A 19 -4.97 15.05 7.76
C VAL A 19 -3.68 15.57 8.38
N GLU A 20 -2.55 15.41 7.69
CA GLU A 20 -1.26 15.98 8.08
C GLU A 20 -0.45 16.25 6.82
N GLU A 21 -0.27 17.52 6.49
CA GLU A 21 0.35 17.93 5.21
C GLU A 21 1.84 17.62 5.13
N LYS A 22 2.52 17.56 6.26
CA LYS A 22 3.96 17.31 6.29
C LYS A 22 4.36 16.02 5.56
N TYR A 23 3.47 14.99 5.57
CA TYR A 23 3.78 13.68 5.01
C TYR A 23 2.75 13.19 4.01
N TYR A 24 1.85 14.02 3.51
CA TYR A 24 0.71 13.58 2.71
C TYR A 24 -0.03 12.41 3.38
N ALA A 25 -0.30 12.56 4.68
CA ALA A 25 -0.96 11.55 5.47
C ALA A 25 -2.47 11.66 5.34
N ILE A 26 -3.14 10.52 5.18
CA ILE A 26 -4.59 10.44 5.07
C ILE A 26 -5.14 9.51 6.16
N LYS A 27 -6.46 9.54 6.37
CA LYS A 27 -7.12 8.73 7.38
C LYS A 27 -7.01 7.25 7.06
N PHE A 28 -6.57 6.45 8.03
CA PHE A 28 -6.41 5.01 7.90
C PHE A 28 -7.41 4.31 8.82
N ASP A 29 -8.27 3.48 8.27
CA ASP A 29 -9.30 2.79 9.05
C ASP A 29 -8.88 1.40 9.48
N THR A 30 -8.65 0.51 8.50
CA THR A 30 -8.32 -0.90 8.76
C THR A 30 -7.38 -1.45 7.71
N MET A 31 -6.76 -2.60 8.03
CA MET A 31 -6.11 -3.44 7.05
C MET A 31 -6.49 -4.90 7.33
N GLN A 32 -6.59 -5.71 6.28
CA GLN A 32 -7.13 -7.06 6.41
C GLN A 32 -6.52 -8.02 5.40
N GLN A 33 -6.13 -9.19 5.89
CA GLN A 33 -5.83 -10.32 5.03
C GLN A 33 -7.15 -11.06 4.75
N LYS A 34 -7.42 -11.38 3.49
CA LYS A 34 -8.62 -12.11 3.12
C LYS A 34 -8.78 -13.39 3.96
N GLY A 35 -9.95 -13.58 4.53
CA GLY A 35 -10.24 -14.72 5.38
C GLY A 35 -9.91 -14.53 6.85
N LYS A 36 -9.38 -13.38 7.24
CA LYS A 36 -9.05 -13.04 8.62
C LYS A 36 -9.79 -11.79 9.08
N GLU A 37 -9.75 -11.53 10.38
CA GLU A 37 -10.37 -10.32 10.93
C GLU A 37 -9.62 -9.05 10.51
N ALA A 38 -10.37 -7.97 10.33
CA ALA A 38 -9.79 -6.67 10.05
C ALA A 38 -8.99 -6.15 11.25
N ILE A 39 -7.85 -5.54 10.96
CA ILE A 39 -7.00 -4.94 11.98
C ILE A 39 -7.34 -3.45 12.05
N ASP A 40 -7.70 -2.97 13.23
CA ASP A 40 -8.01 -1.55 13.45
C ASP A 40 -6.75 -0.71 13.35
N MET A 41 -6.72 0.20 12.38
CA MET A 41 -5.61 1.11 12.13
C MET A 41 -5.97 2.57 12.40
N SER A 42 -7.08 2.82 13.09
CA SER A 42 -7.59 4.18 13.34
C SER A 42 -6.65 5.06 14.16
N LYS A 43 -5.71 4.46 14.89
CA LYS A 43 -4.67 5.20 15.63
C LYS A 43 -3.47 5.60 14.76
N TYR A 44 -3.46 5.14 13.52
CA TYR A 44 -2.37 5.39 12.56
C TYR A 44 -2.87 6.22 11.40
N LYS A 45 -1.94 6.84 10.70
CA LYS A 45 -2.21 7.55 9.46
C LYS A 45 -1.48 6.84 8.31
N ALA A 46 -2.07 6.86 7.14
CA ALA A 46 -1.44 6.32 5.94
C ALA A 46 -0.66 7.44 5.24
N VAL A 47 0.63 7.25 5.10
CA VAL A 47 1.50 8.19 4.39
C VAL A 47 1.74 7.66 2.99
N ILE A 48 1.39 8.45 1.98
CA ILE A 48 1.61 8.10 0.57
C ILE A 48 2.94 8.70 0.16
N ASP A 49 3.94 7.84 -0.10
CA ASP A 49 5.33 8.27 -0.28
C ASP A 49 5.97 7.62 -1.51
N SER A 50 6.13 8.43 -2.57
CA SER A 50 6.78 7.98 -3.80
C SER A 50 8.29 7.73 -3.64
N GLY A 51 8.89 8.20 -2.57
CA GLY A 51 10.31 7.96 -2.27
C GLY A 51 10.59 6.60 -1.63
N THR A 52 9.55 5.83 -1.31
CA THR A 52 9.67 4.49 -0.70
C THR A 52 9.21 3.45 -1.71
N SER A 53 9.94 2.35 -1.86
CA SER A 53 9.60 1.32 -2.84
C SER A 53 8.56 0.32 -2.34
N ILE A 54 8.50 0.09 -1.04
CA ILE A 54 7.66 -0.94 -0.41
C ILE A 54 6.61 -0.31 0.52
N ILE A 55 5.83 -1.16 1.20
CA ILE A 55 4.91 -0.76 2.26
C ILE A 55 5.59 -1.06 3.60
N VAL A 56 5.65 -0.08 4.49
CA VAL A 56 6.31 -0.22 5.80
C VAL A 56 5.37 0.20 6.92
N GLY A 57 5.18 -0.65 7.89
CA GLY A 57 4.30 -0.36 9.03
C GLY A 57 4.85 -0.87 10.35
N PRO A 58 4.10 -0.66 11.46
CA PRO A 58 4.51 -1.15 12.77
C PRO A 58 4.69 -2.68 12.77
N SER A 59 5.83 -3.17 13.26
CA SER A 59 6.19 -4.59 13.17
C SER A 59 5.11 -5.54 13.70
N SER A 60 4.54 -5.25 14.86
CA SER A 60 3.54 -6.13 15.46
C SER A 60 2.27 -6.24 14.61
N LEU A 61 1.82 -5.13 14.02
CA LEU A 61 0.63 -5.09 13.20
C LEU A 61 0.88 -5.68 11.81
N VAL A 62 2.05 -5.42 11.23
CA VAL A 62 2.43 -6.02 9.96
C VAL A 62 2.56 -7.54 10.09
N ASN A 63 3.15 -8.01 11.19
CA ASN A 63 3.25 -9.45 11.46
C ASN A 63 1.86 -10.09 11.58
N GLN A 64 0.91 -9.39 12.19
CA GLN A 64 -0.47 -9.84 12.28
C GLN A 64 -1.14 -9.87 10.90
N LEU A 65 -0.93 -8.83 10.09
CA LEU A 65 -1.50 -8.74 8.73
C LEU A 65 -0.99 -9.85 7.83
N THR A 66 0.30 -10.15 7.92
CA THR A 66 0.96 -11.10 7.03
C THR A 66 1.11 -12.50 7.63
N ASP A 67 0.44 -12.76 8.75
CA ASP A 67 0.46 -14.06 9.40
C ASP A 67 -0.01 -15.14 8.44
N GLY A 68 0.81 -16.19 8.29
CA GLY A 68 0.53 -17.27 7.34
C GLY A 68 0.94 -16.99 5.90
N ILE A 69 1.37 -15.77 5.58
CA ILE A 69 1.89 -15.45 4.25
C ILE A 69 3.39 -15.74 4.24
N SER A 70 3.80 -16.68 3.39
CA SER A 70 5.20 -17.01 3.17
C SER A 70 5.49 -16.93 1.68
N VAL A 71 6.41 -16.05 1.30
CA VAL A 71 6.78 -15.87 -0.09
C VAL A 71 8.00 -16.74 -0.39
N ASN A 72 7.82 -17.72 -1.29
CA ASN A 72 8.92 -18.57 -1.72
C ASN A 72 9.91 -17.73 -2.53
N ARG A 73 11.20 -17.85 -2.22
CA ARG A 73 12.26 -17.08 -2.91
C ARG A 73 12.22 -17.27 -4.42
N PHE A 74 11.86 -18.47 -4.88
CA PHE A 74 11.82 -18.78 -6.32
C PHE A 74 10.39 -18.70 -6.88
N CYS A 75 9.52 -17.98 -6.19
CA CYS A 75 8.16 -17.64 -6.65
C CYS A 75 7.20 -18.82 -6.74
N LYS A 76 7.50 -19.94 -6.09
CA LYS A 76 6.60 -21.10 -6.10
C LYS A 76 5.38 -20.85 -5.24
N GLY A 77 4.19 -21.08 -5.81
CA GLY A 77 2.92 -21.02 -5.07
C GLY A 77 2.46 -19.61 -4.71
N ILE A 78 3.07 -18.57 -5.25
CA ILE A 78 2.68 -17.19 -4.91
C ILE A 78 1.26 -16.86 -5.34
N GLU A 79 0.76 -17.52 -6.39
CA GLU A 79 -0.61 -17.32 -6.90
C GLU A 79 -1.69 -17.78 -5.91
N ASP A 80 -1.32 -18.55 -4.90
CA ASP A 80 -2.25 -19.01 -3.85
C ASP A 80 -2.28 -18.07 -2.64
N LEU A 81 -1.48 -17.02 -2.63
CA LEU A 81 -1.43 -16.07 -1.53
C LEU A 81 -2.70 -15.21 -1.48
N PRO A 82 -3.20 -14.91 -0.27
CA PRO A 82 -4.46 -14.17 -0.11
C PRO A 82 -4.34 -12.70 -0.46
N ASP A 83 -5.46 -12.09 -0.86
CA ASP A 83 -5.53 -10.66 -1.05
C ASP A 83 -5.38 -9.91 0.27
N ILE A 84 -4.84 -8.70 0.21
CA ILE A 84 -4.73 -7.80 1.35
C ILE A 84 -5.46 -6.51 1.01
N THR A 85 -6.33 -6.06 1.90
CA THR A 85 -7.13 -4.85 1.71
C THR A 85 -6.76 -3.80 2.74
N PHE A 86 -6.49 -2.58 2.27
CA PHE A 86 -6.30 -1.41 3.11
C PHE A 86 -7.49 -0.49 2.93
N THR A 87 -8.09 -0.05 4.04
CA THR A 87 -9.26 0.84 4.00
C THR A 87 -8.85 2.24 4.45
N PHE A 88 -8.99 3.21 3.56
CA PHE A 88 -8.70 4.62 3.82
C PHE A 88 -10.00 5.41 3.73
N ASP A 89 -10.39 6.02 4.85
CA ASP A 89 -11.56 6.90 4.93
C ASP A 89 -12.81 6.28 4.26
N GLY A 90 -13.10 5.03 4.65
CA GLY A 90 -14.28 4.31 4.20
C GLY A 90 -14.17 3.64 2.83
N LYS A 91 -13.02 3.72 2.17
CA LYS A 91 -12.80 3.14 0.84
C LYS A 91 -11.76 2.04 0.88
N ASP A 92 -12.08 0.90 0.26
CA ASP A 92 -11.18 -0.26 0.22
C ASP A 92 -10.23 -0.22 -0.96
N PHE A 93 -8.95 -0.52 -0.69
CA PHE A 93 -7.90 -0.66 -1.68
C PHE A 93 -7.27 -2.04 -1.52
N THR A 94 -7.53 -2.93 -2.48
CA THR A 94 -7.08 -4.33 -2.41
C THR A 94 -5.84 -4.54 -3.24
N LEU A 95 -4.86 -5.24 -2.66
CA LEU A 95 -3.65 -5.70 -3.34
C LEU A 95 -3.68 -7.23 -3.41
N THR A 96 -3.40 -7.76 -4.60
CA THR A 96 -3.23 -9.19 -4.79
C THR A 96 -1.75 -9.56 -4.70
N TYR A 97 -1.42 -10.86 -4.78
CA TYR A 97 -0.03 -11.29 -4.77
C TYR A 97 0.79 -10.60 -5.89
N GLU A 98 0.16 -10.31 -7.02
CA GLU A 98 0.84 -9.62 -8.12
C GLU A 98 1.29 -8.21 -7.73
N ASP A 99 0.61 -7.60 -6.75
CA ASP A 99 0.89 -6.25 -6.30
C ASP A 99 1.89 -6.21 -5.13
N TYR A 100 1.77 -7.13 -4.17
CA TYR A 100 2.56 -7.06 -2.93
C TYR A 100 3.74 -8.04 -2.88
N VAL A 101 3.89 -8.90 -3.88
CA VAL A 101 5.10 -9.74 -4.03
C VAL A 101 6.01 -9.10 -5.06
N LEU A 102 7.20 -8.73 -4.64
CA LEU A 102 8.19 -8.13 -5.52
C LEU A 102 8.94 -9.23 -6.26
N GLN A 103 8.91 -9.17 -7.59
CA GLN A 103 9.60 -10.14 -8.45
C GLN A 103 10.79 -9.45 -9.12
N VAL A 104 11.98 -10.00 -8.92
CA VAL A 104 13.21 -9.48 -9.51
C VAL A 104 13.84 -10.57 -10.38
N THR A 105 14.05 -10.26 -11.67
CA THR A 105 14.64 -11.20 -12.63
C THR A 105 16.05 -10.74 -13.00
N GLU A 106 17.01 -11.64 -12.84
CA GLU A 106 18.38 -11.44 -13.32
C GLU A 106 18.78 -12.66 -14.15
N GLY A 107 19.03 -12.44 -15.45
CA GLY A 107 19.29 -13.53 -16.39
C GLY A 107 18.10 -14.48 -16.44
N ASP A 108 18.32 -15.74 -16.14
CA ASP A 108 17.29 -16.79 -16.16
C ASP A 108 16.63 -17.03 -14.80
N ILE A 109 17.03 -16.26 -13.78
CA ILE A 109 16.55 -16.46 -12.42
C ILE A 109 15.61 -15.35 -12.00
N THR A 110 14.40 -15.71 -11.55
CA THR A 110 13.45 -14.80 -10.94
C THR A 110 13.34 -15.13 -9.45
N GLU A 111 13.52 -14.11 -8.63
CA GLU A 111 13.36 -14.24 -7.17
C GLU A 111 12.20 -13.38 -6.70
N CYS A 112 11.50 -13.86 -5.68
CA CYS A 112 10.35 -13.18 -5.09
C CYS A 112 10.58 -12.86 -3.63
N GLU A 113 10.05 -11.70 -3.20
CA GLU A 113 10.04 -11.31 -1.80
C GLU A 113 8.78 -10.51 -1.48
N LEU A 114 8.40 -10.54 -0.21
CA LEU A 114 7.25 -9.78 0.27
C LEU A 114 7.61 -8.29 0.33
N ALA A 115 6.79 -7.46 -0.30
CA ALA A 115 7.02 -6.01 -0.35
C ALA A 115 6.26 -5.24 0.74
N ILE A 116 5.93 -5.92 1.83
CA ILE A 116 5.33 -5.34 3.04
C ILE A 116 6.24 -5.70 4.20
N MET A 117 6.79 -4.70 4.88
CA MET A 117 7.76 -4.92 5.95
C MET A 117 7.35 -4.22 7.23
N GLY A 118 7.66 -4.85 8.35
CA GLY A 118 7.53 -4.23 9.65
C GLY A 118 8.76 -3.46 10.05
N SER A 119 8.59 -2.39 10.80
CA SER A 119 9.69 -1.63 11.38
C SER A 119 9.27 -1.10 12.74
N ASN A 120 10.24 -0.95 13.63
CA ASN A 120 10.03 -0.38 14.95
C ASN A 120 10.42 1.10 14.91
N PHE A 121 9.44 1.96 14.68
CA PHE A 121 9.67 3.41 14.58
C PHE A 121 9.67 4.13 15.94
N GLY A 122 9.44 3.39 17.04
CA GLY A 122 9.31 3.96 18.35
C GLY A 122 7.86 4.29 18.71
N PRO A 123 7.60 4.62 20.00
CA PRO A 123 6.23 4.72 20.52
C PRO A 123 5.43 5.93 20.03
N PHE A 124 6.10 6.93 19.46
CA PHE A 124 5.45 8.15 19.00
C PHE A 124 5.27 8.23 17.48
N PHE A 125 5.66 7.17 16.77
CA PHE A 125 5.51 7.13 15.32
C PHE A 125 4.23 6.36 14.98
N ASP A 126 3.20 7.08 14.55
CA ASP A 126 1.87 6.54 14.28
C ASP A 126 1.52 6.56 12.79
N TYR A 127 2.51 6.26 11.95
CA TYR A 127 2.34 6.23 10.50
C TYR A 127 2.61 4.84 9.94
N MET A 128 1.92 4.52 8.84
CA MET A 128 2.27 3.41 7.96
C MET A 128 2.52 3.97 6.58
N ILE A 129 3.62 3.58 5.96
CA ILE A 129 4.10 4.17 4.71
C ILE A 129 3.72 3.29 3.53
N PHE A 130 3.07 3.89 2.55
CA PHE A 130 2.63 3.24 1.31
C PHE A 130 3.44 3.79 0.14
N GLY A 131 4.44 3.02 -0.28
CA GLY A 131 5.34 3.41 -1.36
C GLY A 131 4.90 2.89 -2.72
N ASP A 132 5.87 2.70 -3.61
CA ASP A 132 5.61 2.32 -5.01
C ASP A 132 4.85 1.00 -5.14
N THR A 133 5.01 0.06 -4.21
CA THR A 133 4.25 -1.19 -4.19
C THR A 133 2.74 -0.94 -4.24
N PHE A 134 2.27 0.08 -3.51
CA PHE A 134 0.87 0.51 -3.53
C PHE A 134 0.57 1.36 -4.77
N MET A 135 1.45 2.30 -5.07
CA MET A 135 1.22 3.29 -6.15
C MET A 135 1.31 2.69 -7.55
N ARG A 136 1.95 1.54 -7.72
CA ARG A 136 1.94 0.84 -9.01
C ARG A 136 0.56 0.35 -9.39
N LYS A 137 -0.28 0.01 -8.42
CA LYS A 137 -1.66 -0.39 -8.67
C LYS A 137 -2.62 0.79 -8.65
N TYR A 138 -2.43 1.71 -7.70
CA TYR A 138 -3.30 2.87 -7.52
C TYR A 138 -2.53 4.14 -7.86
N TYR A 139 -2.79 4.67 -9.06
CA TYR A 139 -2.21 5.93 -9.50
C TYR A 139 -2.61 7.04 -8.53
N SER A 140 -1.64 7.79 -8.03
CA SER A 140 -1.87 8.79 -7.00
C SER A 140 -1.71 10.21 -7.54
N HIS A 141 -2.70 11.06 -7.27
CA HIS A 141 -2.67 12.47 -7.61
C HIS A 141 -2.64 13.30 -6.32
N PHE A 142 -1.56 14.03 -6.12
CA PHE A 142 -1.39 14.89 -4.95
C PHE A 142 -1.95 16.27 -5.26
N ASP A 143 -3.20 16.52 -4.83
CA ASP A 143 -3.88 17.78 -5.03
C ASP A 143 -3.56 18.72 -3.85
N VAL A 144 -2.40 19.37 -3.93
CA VAL A 144 -1.88 20.19 -2.85
C VAL A 144 -2.77 21.42 -2.59
N ALA A 145 -3.34 21.99 -3.64
CA ALA A 145 -4.18 23.18 -3.53
C ALA A 145 -5.45 22.92 -2.68
N ASN A 146 -5.96 21.69 -2.70
CA ASN A 146 -7.16 21.30 -1.96
C ASN A 146 -6.84 20.38 -0.79
N SER A 147 -5.56 20.19 -0.46
CA SER A 147 -5.09 19.35 0.65
C SER A 147 -5.70 17.94 0.62
N ARG A 148 -5.58 17.26 -0.52
CA ARG A 148 -6.12 15.91 -0.70
C ARG A 148 -5.25 15.07 -1.63
N VAL A 149 -5.40 13.75 -1.49
CA VAL A 149 -4.75 12.77 -2.38
C VAL A 149 -5.83 11.96 -3.07
N GLY A 150 -5.75 11.86 -4.38
CA GLY A 150 -6.66 11.06 -5.19
C GLY A 150 -6.01 9.77 -5.65
N PHE A 151 -6.80 8.69 -5.72
CA PHE A 151 -6.36 7.39 -6.20
C PHE A 151 -7.26 6.92 -7.33
N ALA A 152 -6.66 6.36 -8.38
CA ALA A 152 -7.37 5.69 -9.46
C ALA A 152 -6.54 4.46 -9.87
N LEU A 153 -7.20 3.45 -10.45
CA LEU A 153 -6.48 2.28 -10.93
C LEU A 153 -5.49 2.67 -12.02
N ALA A 154 -4.25 2.26 -11.83
CA ALA A 154 -3.19 2.52 -12.81
C ALA A 154 -3.39 1.67 -14.06
N LYS A 155 -3.02 2.21 -15.21
CA LYS A 155 -2.95 1.45 -16.46
C LYS A 155 -1.56 0.83 -16.59
N HIS A 156 -1.51 -0.41 -17.03
CA HIS A 156 -0.27 -1.14 -17.25
C HIS A 156 -0.18 -1.64 -18.69
#